data_bc7804b3301cd97a68b89176851c0464
#
_entry.id   bc7804b3301cd97a68b89176851c0464
#
_cell.length_a   1.000
_cell.length_b   1.000
_cell.length_c   1.000
_cell.angle_alpha   90.00
_cell.angle_beta   90.00
_cell.angle_gamma   90.00
#
_symmetry.space_group_name_H-M   'P 1'
#
loop_
_entity.id
_entity.type
_entity.pdbx_description
1 polymer ?
#
loop_
_entity_poly.entity_id
_entity_poly.type
_entity_poly.pdbx_seq_one_letter_code
_entity_poly.pdbx_strand_id
1 'polypeptide(L)'
;MKVKEVMVKEVATLDVNDELSLANDIMRLGRIRHLPVVDGTRLAGIISERDLFRSSLAQALGYGGQASRDLMKTLRIKDIMVQEVTTISPETNLCDAVRLMMDKKIGCLPVVENDRLVGLITETDVLLQYLKDCGADI
;
A
#
# COMPACT_ATOMS: atom_id res chain seq x y z
N MET A 1 -10.41 -20.32 5.32
CA MET A 1 -10.67 -19.18 4.40
C MET A 1 -9.35 -18.76 3.78
N LYS A 2 -9.36 -18.58 2.49
CA LYS A 2 -8.18 -18.16 1.73
C LYS A 2 -8.15 -16.64 1.56
N VAL A 3 -6.97 -16.08 1.43
CA VAL A 3 -6.77 -14.65 1.20
C VAL A 3 -7.57 -14.14 0.01
N LYS A 4 -7.64 -14.92 -1.08
CA LYS A 4 -8.42 -14.55 -2.29
C LYS A 4 -9.89 -14.29 -2.03
N GLU A 5 -10.45 -14.83 -0.94
CA GLU A 5 -11.87 -14.65 -0.60
C GLU A 5 -12.11 -13.30 0.11
N VAL A 6 -11.06 -12.67 0.63
CA VAL A 6 -11.16 -11.45 1.45
C VAL A 6 -10.46 -10.26 0.80
N MET A 7 -9.43 -10.48 0.00
CA MET A 7 -8.61 -9.44 -0.61
C MET A 7 -9.41 -8.51 -1.51
N VAL A 8 -8.94 -7.27 -1.61
CA VAL A 8 -9.39 -6.33 -2.63
C VAL A 8 -8.73 -6.70 -3.95
N LYS A 9 -9.52 -6.88 -5.01
CA LYS A 9 -9.03 -7.29 -6.34
C LYS A 9 -8.74 -6.11 -7.26
N GLU A 10 -9.54 -5.06 -7.17
CA GLU A 10 -9.34 -3.83 -7.94
C GLU A 10 -8.48 -2.87 -7.10
N VAL A 11 -7.18 -3.06 -7.17
CA VAL A 11 -6.21 -2.34 -6.33
C VAL A 11 -5.79 -1.05 -7.03
N ALA A 12 -5.88 0.07 -6.32
CA ALA A 12 -5.26 1.31 -6.77
C ALA A 12 -3.74 1.15 -6.69
N THR A 13 -3.05 1.42 -7.79
CA THR A 13 -1.60 1.28 -7.89
C THR A 13 -0.96 2.55 -8.42
N LEU A 14 0.35 2.64 -8.22
CA LEU A 14 1.20 3.67 -8.81
C LEU A 14 2.24 3.01 -9.71
N ASP A 15 2.67 3.72 -10.74
CA ASP A 15 3.82 3.32 -11.55
C ASP A 15 5.11 3.83 -10.90
N VAL A 16 6.21 3.10 -11.09
CA VAL A 16 7.53 3.48 -10.52
C VAL A 16 7.99 4.86 -10.96
N ASN A 17 7.55 5.33 -12.11
CA ASN A 17 7.93 6.63 -12.68
C ASN A 17 6.92 7.74 -12.39
N ASP A 18 5.85 7.47 -11.65
CA ASP A 18 4.89 8.48 -11.25
C ASP A 18 5.53 9.51 -10.31
N GLU A 19 4.98 10.72 -10.32
CA GLU A 19 5.38 11.76 -9.39
C GLU A 19 4.88 11.45 -7.97
N LEU A 20 5.65 11.85 -6.99
CA LEU A 20 5.29 11.66 -5.58
C LEU A 20 3.99 12.39 -5.21
N SER A 21 3.73 13.53 -5.85
CA SER A 21 2.48 14.28 -5.66
C SER A 21 1.24 13.48 -5.99
N LEU A 22 1.30 12.60 -7.01
CA LEU A 22 0.18 11.74 -7.38
C LEU A 22 -0.18 10.76 -6.25
N ALA A 23 0.81 10.20 -5.58
CA ALA A 23 0.57 9.32 -4.43
C ALA A 23 -0.17 10.06 -3.32
N ASN A 24 0.26 11.28 -3.01
CA ASN A 24 -0.39 12.11 -2.00
C ASN A 24 -1.86 12.38 -2.35
N ASP A 25 -2.14 12.73 -3.60
CA ASP A 25 -3.50 13.01 -4.06
C ASP A 25 -4.40 11.77 -3.97
N ILE A 26 -3.92 10.62 -4.43
CA ILE A 26 -4.69 9.36 -4.39
C ILE A 26 -4.97 8.96 -2.94
N MET A 27 -3.99 9.02 -2.06
CA MET A 27 -4.17 8.65 -0.66
C MET A 27 -5.18 9.56 0.04
N ARG A 28 -5.10 10.86 -0.19
CA ARG A 28 -5.98 11.83 0.42
C ARG A 28 -7.42 11.71 -0.08
N LEU A 29 -7.61 11.63 -1.39
CA LEU A 29 -8.94 11.55 -2.00
C LEU A 29 -9.62 10.21 -1.77
N GLY A 30 -8.84 9.11 -1.84
CA GLY A 30 -9.36 7.76 -1.65
C GLY A 30 -9.36 7.27 -0.21
N ARG A 31 -8.81 8.05 0.72
CA ARG A 31 -8.62 7.64 2.12
C ARG A 31 -7.86 6.32 2.23
N ILE A 32 -6.86 6.16 1.38
CA ILE A 32 -6.02 4.97 1.28
C ILE A 32 -4.69 5.26 1.97
N ARG A 33 -4.18 4.31 2.75
CA ARG A 33 -2.93 4.47 3.51
C ARG A 33 -1.72 3.79 2.86
N HIS A 34 -1.97 2.88 1.93
CA HIS A 34 -0.94 2.08 1.28
C HIS A 34 -1.24 1.96 -0.20
N LEU A 35 -0.24 2.16 -1.03
CA LEU A 35 -0.35 2.01 -2.48
C LEU A 35 0.76 1.09 -2.97
N PRO A 36 0.41 -0.07 -3.55
CA PRO A 36 1.40 -0.87 -4.26
C PRO A 36 1.93 -0.11 -5.47
N VAL A 37 3.21 -0.29 -5.72
CA VAL A 37 3.91 0.32 -6.85
C VAL A 37 4.27 -0.78 -7.84
N VAL A 38 3.92 -0.59 -9.09
CA VAL A 38 4.12 -1.58 -10.13
C VAL A 38 5.03 -1.05 -11.25
N ASP A 39 5.70 -1.99 -11.90
CA ASP A 39 6.40 -1.78 -13.16
C ASP A 39 5.71 -2.68 -14.18
N GLY A 40 4.83 -2.10 -14.98
CA GLY A 40 3.89 -2.87 -15.77
C GLY A 40 2.86 -3.56 -14.88
N THR A 41 2.84 -4.90 -14.88
CA THR A 41 1.99 -5.71 -14.01
C THR A 41 2.73 -6.28 -12.80
N ARG A 42 4.05 -6.10 -12.75
CA ARG A 42 4.91 -6.65 -11.73
C ARG A 42 5.00 -5.72 -10.53
N LEU A 43 4.87 -6.29 -9.34
CA LEU A 43 5.05 -5.53 -8.10
C LEU A 43 6.51 -5.09 -7.96
N ALA A 44 6.74 -3.79 -7.82
CA ALA A 44 8.07 -3.21 -7.66
C ALA A 44 8.33 -2.72 -6.23
N GLY A 45 7.28 -2.31 -5.52
CA GLY A 45 7.43 -1.79 -4.17
C GLY A 45 6.08 -1.43 -3.56
N ILE A 46 6.15 -0.74 -2.43
CA ILE A 46 4.96 -0.21 -1.76
C ILE A 46 5.30 1.16 -1.17
N ILE A 47 4.32 2.05 -1.15
CA ILE A 47 4.45 3.34 -0.49
C ILE A 47 3.30 3.53 0.47
N SER A 48 3.59 4.04 1.68
CA SER A 48 2.58 4.29 2.70
C SER A 48 2.39 5.79 2.89
N GLU A 49 1.26 6.16 3.50
CA GLU A 49 0.99 7.53 3.94
C GLU A 49 2.12 8.03 4.86
N ARG A 50 2.64 7.16 5.71
CA ARG A 50 3.75 7.49 6.62
C ARG A 50 5.03 7.82 5.85
N ASP A 51 5.34 7.08 4.78
CA ASP A 51 6.51 7.34 3.94
C ASP A 51 6.41 8.71 3.28
N LEU A 52 5.22 9.07 2.79
CA LEU A 52 4.96 10.39 2.21
C LEU A 52 5.12 11.50 3.26
N PHE A 53 4.57 11.31 4.44
CA PHE A 53 4.65 12.28 5.52
C PHE A 53 6.11 12.55 5.92
N ARG A 54 6.91 11.49 6.10
CA ARG A 54 8.33 11.61 6.43
C ARG A 54 9.11 12.37 5.36
N SER A 55 8.85 12.06 4.09
CA SER A 55 9.49 12.75 2.97
C SER A 55 9.12 14.21 2.92
N SER A 56 7.84 14.54 3.08
CA SER A 56 7.34 15.91 3.09
C SER A 56 7.90 16.72 4.26
N LEU A 57 7.97 16.11 5.44
CA LEU A 57 8.51 16.77 6.63
C LEU A 57 10.00 17.07 6.50
N ALA A 58 10.78 16.10 6.01
CA ALA A 58 12.21 16.29 5.78
C ALA A 58 12.47 17.43 4.79
N GLN A 59 11.67 17.51 3.73
CA GLN A 59 11.76 18.56 2.73
C GLN A 59 11.35 19.93 3.30
N ALA A 60 10.26 19.99 4.05
CA ALA A 60 9.78 21.20 4.67
C ALA A 60 10.79 21.80 5.64
N LEU A 61 11.51 20.97 6.37
CA LEU A 61 12.57 21.40 7.29
C LEU A 61 13.79 21.98 6.55
N GLY A 62 14.04 21.54 5.30
CA GLY A 62 15.20 21.94 4.52
C GLY A 62 14.97 23.09 3.56
N TYR A 63 13.75 23.26 3.01
CA TYR A 63 13.54 24.10 1.83
C TYR A 63 12.41 25.12 1.95
N GLY A 64 11.49 25.04 2.88
CA GLY A 64 10.32 25.91 2.91
C GLY A 64 9.23 25.50 1.91
N GLY A 65 8.04 26.11 2.02
CA GLY A 65 6.80 25.61 1.43
C GLY A 65 6.79 25.43 -0.09
N GLN A 66 7.17 26.47 -0.86
CA GLN A 66 7.11 26.41 -2.33
C GLN A 66 8.21 25.50 -2.90
N ALA A 67 9.41 25.63 -2.38
CA ALA A 67 10.54 24.77 -2.80
C ALA A 67 10.27 23.31 -2.48
N SER A 68 9.64 23.03 -1.36
CA SER A 68 9.25 21.68 -0.96
C SER A 68 8.23 21.07 -1.96
N ARG A 69 7.22 21.86 -2.35
CA ARG A 69 6.23 21.43 -3.35
C ARG A 69 6.86 21.17 -4.70
N ASP A 70 7.75 22.04 -5.14
CA ASP A 70 8.47 21.89 -6.41
C ASP A 70 9.34 20.62 -6.39
N LEU A 71 10.01 20.35 -5.28
CA LEU A 71 10.82 19.16 -5.10
C LEU A 71 9.96 17.88 -5.15
N MET A 72 8.77 17.88 -4.54
CA MET A 72 7.86 16.74 -4.60
C MET A 72 7.39 16.42 -6.02
N LYS A 73 7.33 17.41 -6.90
CA LYS A 73 7.00 17.21 -8.31
C LYS A 73 8.16 16.60 -9.10
N THR A 74 9.40 16.77 -8.64
CA THR A 74 10.59 16.23 -9.31
C THR A 74 10.94 14.82 -8.83
N LEU A 75 10.54 14.45 -7.61
CA LEU A 75 10.77 13.10 -7.08
C LEU A 75 9.81 12.11 -7.70
N ARG A 76 10.34 10.93 -8.00
CA ARG A 76 9.54 9.80 -8.49
C ARG A 76 9.23 8.82 -7.37
N ILE A 77 8.16 8.07 -7.53
CA ILE A 77 7.74 7.06 -6.55
C ILE A 77 8.88 6.08 -6.24
N LYS A 78 9.63 5.66 -7.26
CA LYS A 78 10.75 4.73 -7.09
C LYS A 78 11.84 5.22 -6.13
N ASP A 79 11.94 6.54 -5.93
CA ASP A 79 12.95 7.14 -5.05
C ASP A 79 12.58 7.02 -3.57
N ILE A 80 11.28 6.84 -3.27
CA ILE A 80 10.73 6.85 -1.90
C ILE A 80 10.15 5.49 -1.49
N MET A 81 9.66 4.69 -2.44
CA MET A 81 9.01 3.42 -2.15
C MET A 81 9.91 2.45 -1.39
N VAL A 82 9.30 1.59 -0.60
CA VAL A 82 9.96 0.44 0.01
C VAL A 82 10.01 -0.69 -1.03
N GLN A 83 11.21 -1.18 -1.34
CA GLN A 83 11.41 -2.21 -2.36
C GLN A 83 11.26 -3.64 -1.81
N GLU A 84 11.66 -3.86 -0.56
CA GLU A 84 11.51 -5.16 0.08
C GLU A 84 10.10 -5.29 0.65
N VAL A 85 9.20 -5.83 -0.15
CA VAL A 85 7.79 -5.96 0.20
C VAL A 85 7.50 -7.40 0.62
N THR A 86 6.88 -7.57 1.78
CA THR A 86 6.35 -8.85 2.19
C THR A 86 5.07 -9.12 1.41
N THR A 87 5.05 -10.20 0.65
CA THR A 87 3.91 -10.59 -0.21
C THR A 87 3.37 -11.95 0.19
N ILE A 88 2.14 -12.22 -0.22
CA ILE A 88 1.49 -13.52 -0.04
C ILE A 88 0.83 -13.93 -1.34
N SER A 89 0.47 -15.23 -1.43
CA SER A 89 -0.27 -15.74 -2.56
C SER A 89 -1.79 -15.72 -2.30
N PRO A 90 -2.63 -15.76 -3.36
CA PRO A 90 -4.08 -15.85 -3.19
C PRO A 90 -4.53 -17.09 -2.41
N GLU A 91 -3.75 -18.16 -2.47
CA GLU A 91 -4.05 -19.44 -1.80
C GLU A 91 -3.60 -19.47 -0.34
N THR A 92 -2.94 -18.43 0.16
CA THR A 92 -2.52 -18.34 1.56
C THR A 92 -3.75 -18.36 2.47
N ASN A 93 -3.67 -19.11 3.56
CA ASN A 93 -4.70 -19.10 4.58
C ASN A 93 -4.79 -17.72 5.24
N LEU A 94 -6.01 -17.23 5.45
CA LEU A 94 -6.23 -15.92 6.07
C LEU A 94 -5.57 -15.83 7.46
N CYS A 95 -5.64 -16.92 8.25
CA CYS A 95 -4.99 -16.95 9.56
C CYS A 95 -3.48 -16.73 9.46
N ASP A 96 -2.84 -17.33 8.45
CA ASP A 96 -1.40 -17.18 8.26
C ASP A 96 -1.04 -15.75 7.82
N ALA A 97 -1.88 -15.15 6.99
CA ALA A 97 -1.72 -13.75 6.58
C ALA A 97 -1.83 -12.81 7.78
N VAL A 98 -2.80 -13.04 8.65
CA VAL A 98 -3.00 -12.24 9.86
C VAL A 98 -1.81 -12.36 10.80
N ARG A 99 -1.30 -13.57 11.02
CA ARG A 99 -0.10 -13.78 11.83
C ARG A 99 1.11 -13.04 11.27
N LEU A 100 1.27 -13.07 9.96
CA LEU A 100 2.37 -12.37 9.30
C LEU A 100 2.27 -10.85 9.50
N MET A 101 1.06 -10.29 9.39
CA MET A 101 0.81 -8.89 9.69
C MET A 101 1.21 -8.53 11.12
N MET A 102 0.80 -9.35 12.07
CA MET A 102 1.09 -9.13 13.49
C MET A 102 2.57 -9.27 13.80
N ASP A 103 3.21 -10.32 13.30
CA ASP A 103 4.62 -10.61 13.59
C ASP A 103 5.54 -9.54 12.99
N LYS A 104 5.24 -9.08 11.80
CA LYS A 104 6.03 -8.05 11.11
C LYS A 104 5.54 -6.64 11.38
N LYS A 105 4.43 -6.47 12.09
CA LYS A 105 3.83 -5.16 12.42
C LYS A 105 3.55 -4.34 11.16
N ILE A 106 2.95 -4.98 10.16
CA ILE A 106 2.58 -4.35 8.90
C ILE A 106 1.06 -4.45 8.70
N GLY A 107 0.46 -3.38 8.21
CA GLY A 107 -0.99 -3.28 8.05
C GLY A 107 -1.51 -3.66 6.67
N CYS A 108 -0.63 -4.11 5.78
CA CYS A 108 -0.97 -4.34 4.38
C CYS A 108 -0.07 -5.40 3.78
N LEU A 109 -0.67 -6.34 3.05
CA LEU A 109 0.05 -7.38 2.32
C LEU A 109 -0.40 -7.39 0.86
N PRO A 110 0.48 -7.04 -0.09
CA PRO A 110 0.18 -7.26 -1.50
C PRO A 110 0.08 -8.75 -1.79
N VAL A 111 -0.91 -9.11 -2.59
CA VAL A 111 -1.16 -10.49 -3.02
C VAL A 111 -0.64 -10.65 -4.43
N VAL A 112 0.30 -11.58 -4.60
CA VAL A 112 1.04 -11.75 -5.85
C VAL A 112 0.90 -13.18 -6.35
N GLU A 113 0.76 -13.34 -7.66
CA GLU A 113 0.72 -14.61 -8.35
C GLU A 113 1.55 -14.48 -9.64
N ASN A 114 2.56 -15.33 -9.81
CA ASN A 114 3.47 -15.27 -10.94
C ASN A 114 4.11 -13.88 -11.14
N ASP A 115 4.58 -13.29 -10.04
CA ASP A 115 5.17 -11.94 -9.98
C ASP A 115 4.21 -10.80 -10.31
N ARG A 116 2.93 -11.09 -10.52
CA ARG A 116 1.90 -10.08 -10.82
C ARG A 116 1.11 -9.75 -9.56
N LEU A 117 0.85 -8.48 -9.37
CA LEU A 117 -0.06 -8.03 -8.32
C LEU A 117 -1.48 -8.42 -8.72
N VAL A 118 -2.14 -9.23 -7.87
CA VAL A 118 -3.52 -9.70 -8.12
C VAL A 118 -4.50 -9.22 -7.06
N GLY A 119 -4.01 -8.66 -5.97
CA GLY A 119 -4.87 -8.15 -4.91
C GLY A 119 -4.08 -7.48 -3.80
N LEU A 120 -4.82 -7.02 -2.81
CA LEU A 120 -4.27 -6.39 -1.62
C LEU A 120 -5.14 -6.78 -0.42
N ILE A 121 -4.51 -7.14 0.68
CA ILE A 121 -5.23 -7.36 1.93
C ILE A 121 -4.69 -6.42 3.00
N THR A 122 -5.60 -5.76 3.72
CA THR A 122 -5.28 -4.80 4.78
C THR A 122 -5.91 -5.23 6.10
N GLU A 123 -5.48 -4.60 7.19
CA GLU A 123 -6.10 -4.80 8.50
C GLU A 123 -7.61 -4.54 8.47
N THR A 124 -8.04 -3.52 7.73
CA THR A 124 -9.46 -3.20 7.59
C THR A 124 -10.25 -4.35 6.97
N ASP A 125 -9.69 -5.01 5.95
CA ASP A 125 -10.34 -6.16 5.32
C ASP A 125 -10.54 -7.31 6.29
N VAL A 126 -9.54 -7.56 7.14
CA VAL A 126 -9.60 -8.60 8.17
C VAL A 126 -10.64 -8.26 9.23
N LEU A 127 -10.66 -7.02 9.69
CA LEU A 127 -11.65 -6.57 10.68
C LEU A 127 -13.07 -6.63 10.14
N LEU A 128 -13.28 -6.23 8.88
CA LEU A 128 -14.59 -6.35 8.24
C LEU A 128 -15.04 -7.80 8.14
N GLN A 129 -14.13 -8.72 7.81
CA GLN A 129 -14.44 -10.14 7.74
C GLN A 129 -14.84 -10.68 9.11
N TYR A 130 -14.14 -10.27 10.16
CA TYR A 130 -14.49 -10.65 11.53
C TYR A 130 -15.90 -10.19 11.89
N LEU A 131 -16.25 -8.95 11.56
CA LEU A 131 -17.60 -8.42 11.81
C LEU A 131 -18.67 -9.20 11.05
N LYS A 132 -18.41 -9.58 9.80
CA LYS A 132 -19.33 -10.42 9.03
C LYS A 132 -19.55 -11.78 9.68
N ASP A 133 -18.46 -12.39 10.16
CA ASP A 133 -18.51 -13.71 10.80
C ASP A 133 -19.27 -13.65 12.15
N CYS A 134 -19.28 -12.48 12.81
CA CYS A 134 -20.07 -12.25 14.02
C CYS A 134 -21.56 -11.97 13.72
N GLY A 135 -21.95 -11.87 12.44
CA GLY A 135 -23.33 -11.53 12.07
C GLY A 135 -23.66 -10.05 12.19
N ALA A 136 -22.65 -9.19 12.26
CA ALA A 136 -22.87 -7.75 12.35
C ALA A 136 -23.33 -7.18 11.00
N ASP A 137 -24.26 -6.23 11.05
CA ASP A 137 -24.63 -5.43 9.88
C ASP A 137 -23.53 -4.39 9.63
N ILE A 138 -23.08 -4.34 8.39
CA ILE A 138 -21.99 -3.44 8.00
C ILE A 138 -22.50 -2.41 7.01
#